data_2fa2484a1343fd741405ba52eee231ae
#
_entry.id   2fa2484a1343fd741405ba52eee231ae
#
_cell.length_a   1.000
_cell.length_b   1.000
_cell.length_c   1.000
_cell.angle_alpha   90.00
_cell.angle_beta   90.00
_cell.angle_gamma   90.00
#
_symmetry.space_group_name_H-M   'P 1'
#
loop_
_entity.id
_entity.type
_entity.pdbx_description
1 polymer ?
#
loop_
_entity_poly.entity_id
_entity_poly.type
_entity_poly.pdbx_seq_one_letter_code
_entity_poly.pdbx_strand_id
1 'polypeptide(L)'
;EEGVNATHAYVDCAQDGTETQAVQTIASSVNTEETDVYIPDKGISTATYYKRLWKILDAKYDVVLIILDEIDKLEDDDILMQLSRAGEAGKLESCKVGVIGVSNKIKYKDRMDERVKSSLCEREFVFPPYDAPQLNDIMLARSDAFRDGVLEDGVIPRAAALAALEHGDARKAIDILRYAGEIAQSTGAETVREEFVTQARERAETDRFRELIRGSTPHSRYVLQALAMLSITAREDDTTPDNQGFRTTRIYELYEQICRQEGSDSLSLRRVRDLLKEHAFLDIVEQSRHSGGSAEGSYTEHTLLEDPDVVKDVLADTID
;
A
#
# COMPACT_ATOMS: atom_id res chain seq x y z
N GLU A 1 -12.33 7.82 42.99
CA GLU A 1 -12.40 8.21 41.56
C GLU A 1 -12.76 6.93 40.83
N GLU A 2 -14.00 6.82 40.34
CA GLU A 2 -14.40 5.77 39.42
C GLU A 2 -13.64 6.02 38.12
N GLY A 3 -12.75 5.10 37.74
CA GLY A 3 -11.97 5.21 36.51
C GLY A 3 -12.87 5.08 35.30
N VAL A 4 -12.64 5.88 34.25
CA VAL A 4 -13.33 5.77 32.96
C VAL A 4 -13.02 4.40 32.35
N ASN A 5 -14.06 3.63 32.04
CA ASN A 5 -13.91 2.35 31.35
C ASN A 5 -13.78 2.59 29.84
N ALA A 6 -12.55 2.62 29.35
CA ALA A 6 -12.23 2.91 27.94
C ALA A 6 -11.61 1.70 27.25
N THR A 7 -11.95 1.52 25.96
CA THR A 7 -11.34 0.51 25.11
C THR A 7 -11.14 1.05 23.69
N HIS A 8 -10.52 0.24 22.82
CA HIS A 8 -10.37 0.56 21.41
C HIS A 8 -10.64 -0.66 20.52
N ALA A 9 -11.01 -0.38 19.29
CA ALA A 9 -11.09 -1.35 18.21
C ALA A 9 -10.17 -0.90 17.07
N TYR A 10 -9.46 -1.83 16.47
CA TYR A 10 -8.63 -1.61 15.29
C TYR A 10 -9.17 -2.42 14.12
N VAL A 11 -9.32 -1.79 12.96
CA VAL A 11 -9.77 -2.41 11.71
C VAL A 11 -8.75 -2.08 10.62
N ASP A 12 -8.25 -3.10 9.96
CA ASP A 12 -7.49 -2.98 8.73
C ASP A 12 -8.47 -3.02 7.55
N CYS A 13 -8.79 -1.85 6.98
CA CYS A 13 -9.77 -1.73 5.89
C CYS A 13 -9.28 -2.32 4.57
N ALA A 14 -7.99 -2.68 4.43
CA ALA A 14 -7.52 -3.43 3.28
C ALA A 14 -7.98 -4.90 3.33
N GLN A 15 -8.15 -5.46 4.53
CA GLN A 15 -8.68 -6.80 4.74
C GLN A 15 -10.21 -6.80 4.88
N ASP A 16 -10.74 -5.87 5.65
CA ASP A 16 -12.17 -5.70 5.93
C ASP A 16 -12.75 -4.56 5.09
N GLY A 17 -12.70 -4.72 3.75
CA GLY A 17 -13.02 -3.67 2.78
C GLY A 17 -14.50 -3.27 2.67
N THR A 18 -15.43 -4.02 3.27
CA THR A 18 -16.86 -3.70 3.27
C THR A 18 -17.34 -3.20 4.64
N GLU A 19 -18.37 -2.34 4.66
CA GLU A 19 -19.00 -1.87 5.91
C GLU A 19 -19.36 -3.04 6.83
N THR A 20 -19.90 -4.13 6.27
CA THR A 20 -20.31 -5.32 7.05
C THR A 20 -19.11 -6.00 7.73
N GLN A 21 -17.99 -6.18 7.03
CA GLN A 21 -16.79 -6.77 7.61
C GLN A 21 -16.21 -5.86 8.70
N ALA A 22 -16.06 -4.59 8.40
CA ALA A 22 -15.52 -3.61 9.35
C ALA A 22 -16.35 -3.53 10.64
N VAL A 23 -17.69 -3.42 10.56
CA VAL A 23 -18.53 -3.37 11.78
C VAL A 23 -18.52 -4.69 12.54
N GLN A 24 -18.41 -5.83 11.85
CA GLN A 24 -18.25 -7.14 12.48
C GLN A 24 -16.95 -7.22 13.27
N THR A 25 -15.84 -6.82 12.66
CA THR A 25 -14.51 -6.81 13.30
C THR A 25 -14.50 -5.89 14.52
N ILE A 26 -15.08 -4.69 14.42
CA ILE A 26 -15.26 -3.79 15.57
C ILE A 26 -16.05 -4.49 16.69
N ALA A 27 -17.24 -5.04 16.36
CA ALA A 27 -18.11 -5.66 17.34
C ALA A 27 -17.44 -6.86 18.02
N SER A 28 -16.69 -7.66 17.27
CA SER A 28 -15.95 -8.83 17.80
C SER A 28 -14.81 -8.42 18.71
N SER A 29 -14.06 -7.35 18.35
CA SER A 29 -12.89 -6.91 19.10
C SER A 29 -13.24 -6.28 20.46
N VAL A 30 -14.38 -5.58 20.56
CA VAL A 30 -14.84 -4.97 21.81
C VAL A 30 -15.74 -5.89 22.64
N ASN A 31 -16.16 -7.03 22.08
CA ASN A 31 -17.01 -7.98 22.77
C ASN A 31 -16.25 -8.77 23.83
N THR A 32 -16.91 -9.09 24.93
CA THR A 32 -16.39 -9.94 25.98
C THR A 32 -17.49 -10.89 26.45
N GLU A 33 -17.11 -11.97 27.15
CA GLU A 33 -18.06 -12.94 27.67
C GLU A 33 -19.12 -12.32 28.59
N GLU A 34 -18.79 -11.21 29.26
CA GLU A 34 -19.69 -10.50 30.17
C GLU A 34 -20.85 -9.78 29.51
N THR A 35 -20.77 -9.50 28.19
CA THR A 35 -21.83 -8.75 27.48
C THR A 35 -23.03 -9.60 27.09
N ASP A 36 -22.89 -10.94 27.14
CA ASP A 36 -23.90 -11.90 26.69
C ASP A 36 -24.46 -11.60 25.28
N VAL A 37 -23.58 -11.10 24.39
CA VAL A 37 -23.89 -10.82 23.00
C VAL A 37 -23.06 -11.70 22.08
N TYR A 38 -23.72 -12.55 21.31
CA TYR A 38 -23.04 -13.39 20.33
C TYR A 38 -22.82 -12.62 19.02
N ILE A 39 -21.60 -12.59 18.50
CA ILE A 39 -21.23 -12.02 17.21
C ILE A 39 -20.83 -13.19 16.26
N PRO A 40 -21.71 -13.57 15.33
CA PRO A 40 -21.38 -14.62 14.36
C PRO A 40 -20.47 -14.08 13.26
N ASP A 41 -19.66 -14.97 12.66
CA ASP A 41 -18.78 -14.58 11.55
C ASP A 41 -19.55 -14.28 10.26
N LYS A 42 -20.74 -14.86 10.08
CA LYS A 42 -21.59 -14.68 8.88
C LYS A 42 -23.06 -14.86 9.21
N GLY A 43 -23.92 -14.47 8.28
CA GLY A 43 -25.34 -14.85 8.31
C GLY A 43 -26.28 -13.85 8.93
N ILE A 44 -25.80 -12.66 9.32
CA ILE A 44 -26.66 -11.55 9.76
C ILE A 44 -26.41 -10.28 8.93
N SER A 45 -27.36 -9.36 8.93
CA SER A 45 -27.24 -8.10 8.20
C SER A 45 -26.32 -7.11 8.91
N THR A 46 -25.75 -6.16 8.14
CA THR A 46 -24.96 -5.02 8.66
C THR A 46 -25.68 -4.29 9.78
N ALA A 47 -26.97 -4.02 9.59
CA ALA A 47 -27.82 -3.37 10.61
C ALA A 47 -27.91 -4.20 11.90
N THR A 48 -27.83 -5.53 11.83
CA THR A 48 -27.85 -6.39 13.02
C THR A 48 -26.50 -6.36 13.73
N TYR A 49 -25.38 -6.30 12.98
CA TYR A 49 -24.06 -6.09 13.59
C TYR A 49 -24.00 -4.77 14.34
N TYR A 50 -24.47 -3.66 13.77
CA TYR A 50 -24.56 -2.38 14.47
C TYR A 50 -25.40 -2.44 15.75
N LYS A 51 -26.60 -3.07 15.70
CA LYS A 51 -27.44 -3.21 16.90
C LYS A 51 -26.71 -3.96 18.02
N ARG A 52 -25.95 -4.98 17.68
CA ARG A 52 -25.15 -5.76 18.65
C ARG A 52 -23.97 -4.96 19.16
N LEU A 53 -23.30 -4.23 18.29
CA LEU A 53 -22.22 -3.31 18.65
C LEU A 53 -22.70 -2.28 19.66
N TRP A 54 -23.79 -1.56 19.37
CA TRP A 54 -24.33 -0.55 20.29
C TRP A 54 -24.69 -1.15 21.65
N LYS A 55 -25.27 -2.34 21.68
CA LYS A 55 -25.59 -3.04 22.92
C LYS A 55 -24.33 -3.37 23.74
N ILE A 56 -23.25 -3.81 23.07
CA ILE A 56 -21.96 -4.10 23.74
C ILE A 56 -21.37 -2.82 24.33
N LEU A 57 -21.34 -1.74 23.51
CA LEU A 57 -20.71 -0.48 23.90
C LEU A 57 -21.38 0.13 25.13
N ASP A 58 -22.71 0.28 25.11
CA ASP A 58 -23.45 0.85 26.24
C ASP A 58 -23.46 -0.02 27.51
N ALA A 59 -23.33 -1.36 27.33
CA ALA A 59 -23.32 -2.25 28.49
C ALA A 59 -21.98 -2.21 29.25
N LYS A 60 -20.89 -1.84 28.59
CA LYS A 60 -19.57 -2.06 29.18
C LYS A 60 -18.66 -0.84 29.23
N TYR A 61 -18.77 0.09 28.30
CA TYR A 61 -17.76 1.13 28.11
C TYR A 61 -18.34 2.54 28.24
N ASP A 62 -17.52 3.43 28.83
CA ASP A 62 -17.81 4.86 28.85
C ASP A 62 -17.30 5.53 27.57
N VAL A 63 -16.15 5.05 27.06
CA VAL A 63 -15.50 5.58 25.85
C VAL A 63 -14.92 4.44 25.03
N VAL A 64 -15.18 4.49 23.72
CA VAL A 64 -14.58 3.57 22.75
C VAL A 64 -13.93 4.37 21.62
N LEU A 65 -12.67 4.04 21.30
CA LEU A 65 -11.94 4.59 20.20
C LEU A 65 -11.88 3.56 19.06
N ILE A 66 -12.40 3.90 17.89
CA ILE A 66 -12.39 3.04 16.71
C ILE A 66 -11.33 3.57 15.74
N ILE A 67 -10.36 2.73 15.41
CA ILE A 67 -9.28 3.05 14.49
C ILE A 67 -9.53 2.29 13.19
N LEU A 68 -9.72 3.04 12.10
CA LEU A 68 -9.91 2.53 10.75
C LEU A 68 -8.62 2.81 9.96
N ASP A 69 -7.76 1.82 9.83
CA ASP A 69 -6.52 1.95 9.09
C ASP A 69 -6.76 1.65 7.61
N GLU A 70 -6.02 2.32 6.73
CA GLU A 70 -6.25 2.28 5.27
C GLU A 70 -7.71 2.53 4.86
N ILE A 71 -8.36 3.50 5.51
CA ILE A 71 -9.80 3.80 5.33
C ILE A 71 -10.18 4.05 3.85
N ASP A 72 -9.24 4.46 3.03
CA ASP A 72 -9.44 4.66 1.58
C ASP A 72 -9.61 3.36 0.77
N LYS A 73 -9.49 2.20 1.40
CA LYS A 73 -9.77 0.88 0.84
C LYS A 73 -11.21 0.42 1.04
N LEU A 74 -11.97 1.08 1.91
CA LEU A 74 -13.40 0.79 2.06
C LEU A 74 -14.15 1.03 0.75
N GLU A 75 -15.14 0.18 0.47
CA GLU A 75 -16.01 0.30 -0.70
C GLU A 75 -16.85 1.58 -0.67
N ASP A 76 -17.28 2.00 0.54
CA ASP A 76 -18.01 3.25 0.80
C ASP A 76 -17.65 3.85 2.16
N ASP A 77 -18.09 5.09 2.40
CA ASP A 77 -17.80 5.84 3.62
C ASP A 77 -18.95 5.79 4.65
N ASP A 78 -19.97 4.94 4.45
CA ASP A 78 -21.19 4.91 5.28
C ASP A 78 -20.89 4.56 6.74
N ILE A 79 -19.89 3.73 7.01
CA ILE A 79 -19.44 3.39 8.36
C ILE A 79 -19.07 4.64 9.17
N LEU A 80 -18.41 5.63 8.56
CA LEU A 80 -18.05 6.89 9.23
C LEU A 80 -19.28 7.64 9.70
N MET A 81 -20.31 7.72 8.85
CA MET A 81 -21.57 8.37 9.18
C MET A 81 -22.32 7.62 10.29
N GLN A 82 -22.33 6.28 10.25
CA GLN A 82 -22.99 5.46 11.28
C GLN A 82 -22.30 5.63 12.64
N LEU A 83 -20.98 5.59 12.68
CA LEU A 83 -20.21 5.69 13.91
C LEU A 83 -20.26 7.12 14.50
N SER A 84 -20.07 8.15 13.67
CA SER A 84 -20.03 9.55 14.13
C SER A 84 -21.38 10.04 14.67
N ARG A 85 -22.49 9.57 14.11
CA ARG A 85 -23.85 9.97 14.50
C ARG A 85 -24.50 9.06 15.53
N ALA A 86 -23.82 8.00 15.99
CA ALA A 86 -24.42 7.01 16.87
C ALA A 86 -25.06 7.62 18.15
N GLY A 87 -24.38 8.58 18.79
CA GLY A 87 -24.90 9.29 19.95
C GLY A 87 -26.07 10.22 19.62
N GLU A 88 -25.95 11.03 18.56
CA GLU A 88 -27.01 11.97 18.14
C GLU A 88 -28.28 11.24 17.66
N ALA A 89 -28.11 10.08 17.01
CA ALA A 89 -29.20 9.24 16.54
C ALA A 89 -29.86 8.40 17.66
N GLY A 90 -29.41 8.55 18.91
CA GLY A 90 -29.96 7.81 20.06
C GLY A 90 -29.65 6.29 19.95
N LYS A 91 -28.58 5.92 19.31
CA LYS A 91 -28.11 4.53 19.21
C LYS A 91 -27.29 4.12 20.43
N LEU A 92 -26.65 5.09 21.06
CA LEU A 92 -25.86 4.98 22.28
C LEU A 92 -26.45 5.92 23.33
N GLU A 93 -26.63 5.42 24.56
CA GLU A 93 -27.20 6.18 25.68
C GLU A 93 -26.06 6.77 26.54
N SER A 94 -25.04 5.99 26.84
CA SER A 94 -23.98 6.37 27.78
C SER A 94 -22.59 6.40 27.11
N CYS A 95 -22.27 5.44 26.26
CA CYS A 95 -20.96 5.30 25.65
C CYS A 95 -20.67 6.42 24.63
N LYS A 96 -19.43 6.95 24.69
CA LYS A 96 -18.92 7.91 23.70
C LYS A 96 -18.03 7.19 22.70
N VAL A 97 -18.24 7.43 21.42
CA VAL A 97 -17.44 6.86 20.33
C VAL A 97 -16.58 7.95 19.72
N GLY A 98 -15.27 7.69 19.66
CA GLY A 98 -14.31 8.45 18.84
C GLY A 98 -13.85 7.60 17.66
N VAL A 99 -13.69 8.22 16.49
CA VAL A 99 -13.20 7.54 15.28
C VAL A 99 -11.91 8.18 14.82
N ILE A 100 -10.91 7.36 14.51
CA ILE A 100 -9.67 7.77 13.88
C ILE A 100 -9.58 7.06 12.52
N GLY A 101 -9.65 7.81 11.44
CA GLY A 101 -9.36 7.30 10.10
C GLY A 101 -7.92 7.58 9.70
N VAL A 102 -7.20 6.57 9.25
CA VAL A 102 -5.83 6.68 8.73
C VAL A 102 -5.84 6.37 7.24
N SER A 103 -5.27 7.27 6.44
CA SER A 103 -5.13 7.08 4.98
C SER A 103 -3.77 7.59 4.52
N ASN A 104 -3.20 6.90 3.55
CA ASN A 104 -2.00 7.34 2.83
C ASN A 104 -2.35 8.26 1.63
N LYS A 105 -3.64 8.52 1.37
CA LYS A 105 -4.11 9.38 0.28
C LYS A 105 -4.50 10.76 0.80
N ILE A 106 -3.67 11.76 0.58
CA ILE A 106 -3.90 13.16 1.00
C ILE A 106 -5.28 13.68 0.53
N LYS A 107 -5.74 13.26 -0.64
CA LYS A 107 -7.04 13.68 -1.21
C LYS A 107 -8.21 12.73 -0.89
N TYR A 108 -8.05 11.82 0.08
CA TYR A 108 -9.14 10.91 0.44
C TYR A 108 -10.42 11.66 0.80
N LYS A 109 -10.31 12.67 1.65
CA LYS A 109 -11.42 13.53 2.07
C LYS A 109 -12.15 14.21 0.91
N ASP A 110 -11.44 14.60 -0.14
CA ASP A 110 -12.06 15.24 -1.31
C ASP A 110 -13.06 14.32 -2.03
N ARG A 111 -12.88 13.01 -1.89
CA ARG A 111 -13.72 11.98 -2.52
C ARG A 111 -14.89 11.54 -1.67
N MET A 112 -14.89 11.83 -0.36
CA MET A 112 -15.99 11.48 0.53
C MET A 112 -17.29 12.16 0.09
N ASP A 113 -18.41 11.47 0.29
CA ASP A 113 -19.74 12.06 0.10
C ASP A 113 -19.93 13.28 1.02
N GLU A 114 -20.55 14.34 0.52
CA GLU A 114 -20.81 15.57 1.27
C GLU A 114 -21.66 15.33 2.55
N ARG A 115 -22.49 14.28 2.56
CA ARG A 115 -23.26 13.88 3.75
C ARG A 115 -22.36 13.34 4.84
N VAL A 116 -21.34 12.56 4.47
CA VAL A 116 -20.36 12.02 5.40
C VAL A 116 -19.53 13.17 5.95
N LYS A 117 -18.95 14.02 5.08
CA LYS A 117 -18.19 15.20 5.50
C LYS A 117 -18.96 16.08 6.50
N SER A 118 -20.22 16.35 6.20
CA SER A 118 -21.06 17.20 7.07
C SER A 118 -21.41 16.55 8.42
N SER A 119 -21.25 15.24 8.54
CA SER A 119 -21.49 14.49 9.79
C SER A 119 -20.27 14.41 10.70
N LEU A 120 -19.10 14.68 10.16
CA LEU A 120 -17.84 14.58 10.89
C LEU A 120 -17.48 15.92 11.52
N CYS A 121 -17.29 15.95 12.84
CA CYS A 121 -16.62 17.04 13.55
C CYS A 121 -15.12 16.75 13.59
N GLU A 122 -14.49 16.76 12.41
CA GLU A 122 -13.13 16.22 12.24
C GLU A 122 -12.03 17.20 12.65
N ARG A 123 -10.91 16.62 13.05
CA ARG A 123 -9.60 17.26 13.05
C ARG A 123 -8.69 16.48 12.11
N GLU A 124 -8.13 17.15 11.15
CA GLU A 124 -7.19 16.57 10.21
C GLU A 124 -5.76 16.79 10.68
N PHE A 125 -4.96 15.71 10.64
CA PHE A 125 -3.52 15.73 10.91
C PHE A 125 -2.81 15.18 9.69
N VAL A 126 -1.96 15.99 9.08
CA VAL A 126 -1.10 15.57 7.96
C VAL A 126 0.29 15.29 8.50
N PHE A 127 0.76 14.07 8.29
CA PHE A 127 2.13 13.66 8.59
C PHE A 127 2.94 13.72 7.29
N PRO A 128 3.81 14.72 7.11
CA PRO A 128 4.65 14.79 5.93
C PRO A 128 5.68 13.64 5.93
N PRO A 129 6.24 13.30 4.75
CA PRO A 129 7.40 12.41 4.68
C PRO A 129 8.51 12.90 5.60
N TYR A 130 9.27 11.96 6.16
CA TYR A 130 10.42 12.29 7.00
C TYR A 130 11.57 12.88 6.17
N ASP A 131 12.24 13.89 6.72
CA ASP A 131 13.49 14.39 6.16
C ASP A 131 14.71 13.52 6.59
N ALA A 132 15.88 13.79 5.99
CA ALA A 132 17.08 13.01 6.28
C ALA A 132 17.52 13.09 7.77
N PRO A 133 17.49 14.23 8.46
CA PRO A 133 17.74 14.30 9.90
C PRO A 133 16.79 13.43 10.72
N GLN A 134 15.50 13.47 10.45
CA GLN A 134 14.50 12.66 11.16
C GLN A 134 14.70 11.16 10.94
N LEU A 135 14.98 10.76 9.69
CA LEU A 135 15.30 9.36 9.36
C LEU A 135 16.59 8.90 10.05
N ASN A 136 17.60 9.77 10.12
CA ASN A 136 18.82 9.49 10.86
C ASN A 136 18.54 9.22 12.35
N ASP A 137 17.75 10.05 13.00
CA ASP A 137 17.37 9.87 14.41
C ASP A 137 16.57 8.58 14.62
N ILE A 138 15.65 8.27 13.74
CA ILE A 138 14.86 7.01 13.77
C ILE A 138 15.78 5.79 13.67
N MET A 139 16.76 5.81 12.75
CA MET A 139 17.69 4.69 12.58
C MET A 139 18.69 4.58 13.71
N LEU A 140 19.16 5.70 14.26
CA LEU A 140 19.98 5.71 15.48
C LEU A 140 19.26 5.06 16.66
N ALA A 141 17.96 5.34 16.83
CA ALA A 141 17.13 4.70 17.87
C ALA A 141 16.90 3.19 17.64
N ARG A 142 17.27 2.65 16.48
CA ARG A 142 17.18 1.24 16.12
C ARG A 142 18.55 0.56 15.95
N SER A 143 19.64 1.30 16.21
CA SER A 143 20.99 0.77 16.10
C SER A 143 21.30 -0.36 17.11
N ASP A 144 20.49 -0.49 18.17
CA ASP A 144 20.52 -1.58 19.14
C ASP A 144 20.23 -2.98 18.52
N ALA A 145 19.67 -3.04 17.31
CA ALA A 145 19.54 -4.27 16.53
C ALA A 145 20.91 -4.79 16.01
N PHE A 146 21.94 -3.97 16.05
CA PHE A 146 23.30 -4.30 15.64
C PHE A 146 24.21 -4.44 16.86
N ARG A 147 25.28 -5.24 16.72
CA ARG A 147 26.31 -5.30 17.76
C ARG A 147 27.07 -3.97 17.83
N ASP A 148 27.51 -3.62 19.02
CA ASP A 148 28.28 -2.40 19.24
C ASP A 148 29.50 -2.31 18.33
N GLY A 149 29.68 -1.17 17.66
CA GLY A 149 30.82 -0.89 16.79
C GLY A 149 30.79 -1.56 15.41
N VAL A 150 29.71 -2.27 15.06
CA VAL A 150 29.59 -2.90 13.72
C VAL A 150 29.21 -1.88 12.64
N LEU A 151 28.44 -0.87 12.97
CA LEU A 151 28.07 0.19 12.02
C LEU A 151 29.18 1.24 11.96
N GLU A 152 29.76 1.48 10.78
CA GLU A 152 30.67 2.62 10.58
C GLU A 152 29.88 3.95 10.61
N ASP A 153 30.54 5.04 11.02
CA ASP A 153 29.88 6.35 11.30
C ASP A 153 29.07 6.91 10.10
N GLY A 154 29.45 6.60 8.87
CA GLY A 154 28.78 7.07 7.65
C GLY A 154 27.53 6.27 7.24
N VAL A 155 27.31 5.09 7.80
CA VAL A 155 26.27 4.13 7.35
C VAL A 155 24.87 4.68 7.56
N ILE A 156 24.53 5.09 8.78
CA ILE A 156 23.19 5.62 9.09
C ILE A 156 22.92 6.95 8.37
N PRO A 157 23.82 7.94 8.37
CA PRO A 157 23.63 9.17 7.58
C PRO A 157 23.42 8.90 6.09
N ARG A 158 24.15 7.96 5.51
CA ARG A 158 24.03 7.58 4.10
C ARG A 158 22.67 6.96 3.81
N ALA A 159 22.23 6.00 4.65
CA ALA A 159 20.92 5.35 4.50
C ALA A 159 19.77 6.37 4.65
N ALA A 160 19.87 7.29 5.62
CA ALA A 160 18.91 8.37 5.83
C ALA A 160 18.80 9.29 4.62
N ALA A 161 19.94 9.70 4.04
CA ALA A 161 19.97 10.55 2.88
C ALA A 161 19.33 9.88 1.65
N LEU A 162 19.62 8.60 1.41
CA LEU A 162 19.03 7.85 0.29
C LEU A 162 17.52 7.68 0.46
N ALA A 163 17.05 7.29 1.64
CA ALA A 163 15.62 7.11 1.89
C ALA A 163 14.84 8.44 1.83
N ALA A 164 15.44 9.56 2.26
CA ALA A 164 14.82 10.88 2.16
C ALA A 164 14.68 11.35 0.71
N LEU A 165 15.68 11.07 -0.14
CA LEU A 165 15.62 11.40 -1.57
C LEU A 165 14.53 10.65 -2.31
N GLU A 166 14.19 9.44 -1.88
CA GLU A 166 13.16 8.66 -2.53
C GLU A 166 11.75 9.10 -2.10
N HIS A 167 11.39 8.93 -0.86
CA HIS A 167 10.02 9.23 -0.41
C HIS A 167 9.92 9.60 1.06
N GLY A 168 11.03 9.65 1.80
CA GLY A 168 11.03 9.92 3.23
C GLY A 168 10.32 8.85 4.07
N ASP A 169 10.36 7.59 3.64
CA ASP A 169 9.72 6.46 4.33
C ASP A 169 10.68 5.83 5.34
N ALA A 170 10.28 5.84 6.61
CA ALA A 170 11.08 5.28 7.70
C ALA A 170 11.19 3.74 7.63
N ARG A 171 10.16 3.03 7.14
CA ARG A 171 10.23 1.58 6.96
C ARG A 171 11.30 1.24 5.93
N LYS A 172 11.29 1.92 4.80
CA LYS A 172 12.28 1.74 3.74
C LYS A 172 13.69 2.08 4.22
N ALA A 173 13.86 3.14 5.02
CA ALA A 173 15.15 3.48 5.62
C ALA A 173 15.69 2.35 6.52
N ILE A 174 14.83 1.76 7.35
CA ILE A 174 15.18 0.65 8.23
C ILE A 174 15.49 -0.62 7.41
N ASP A 175 14.75 -0.90 6.33
CA ASP A 175 15.02 -2.02 5.45
C ASP A 175 16.38 -1.90 4.75
N ILE A 176 16.72 -0.70 4.25
CA ILE A 176 18.05 -0.43 3.68
C ILE A 176 19.14 -0.74 4.72
N LEU A 177 18.98 -0.28 5.96
CA LEU A 177 19.94 -0.53 7.03
C LEU A 177 20.06 -2.03 7.35
N ARG A 178 18.94 -2.75 7.43
CA ARG A 178 18.89 -4.19 7.62
C ARG A 178 19.62 -4.95 6.51
N TYR A 179 19.31 -4.64 5.25
CA TYR A 179 19.98 -5.27 4.10
C TYR A 179 21.47 -4.97 4.04
N ALA A 180 21.90 -3.76 4.41
CA ALA A 180 23.33 -3.45 4.51
C ALA A 180 24.04 -4.35 5.54
N GLY A 181 23.39 -4.63 6.67
CA GLY A 181 23.90 -5.60 7.66
C GLY A 181 23.95 -7.03 7.14
N GLU A 182 22.91 -7.49 6.42
CA GLU A 182 22.87 -8.82 5.80
C GLU A 182 23.96 -9.00 4.72
N ILE A 183 24.20 -7.95 3.92
CA ILE A 183 25.28 -7.94 2.92
C ILE A 183 26.64 -8.06 3.59
N ALA A 184 26.89 -7.26 4.64
CA ALA A 184 28.12 -7.35 5.42
C ALA A 184 28.34 -8.76 5.98
N GLN A 185 27.29 -9.35 6.57
CA GLN A 185 27.34 -10.70 7.12
C GLN A 185 27.62 -11.76 6.04
N SER A 186 26.97 -11.67 4.87
CA SER A 186 27.13 -12.65 3.78
C SER A 186 28.50 -12.57 3.11
N THR A 187 29.11 -11.38 3.09
CA THR A 187 30.47 -11.16 2.56
C THR A 187 31.57 -11.43 3.57
N GLY A 188 31.22 -11.75 4.83
CA GLY A 188 32.17 -11.96 5.90
C GLY A 188 32.87 -10.68 6.37
N ALA A 189 32.31 -9.52 6.14
CA ALA A 189 32.85 -8.25 6.62
C ALA A 189 32.64 -8.11 8.12
N GLU A 190 33.63 -7.54 8.83
CA GLU A 190 33.58 -7.32 10.26
C GLU A 190 32.70 -6.11 10.62
N THR A 191 32.59 -5.13 9.70
CA THR A 191 31.79 -3.91 9.86
C THR A 191 30.87 -3.69 8.68
N VAL A 192 29.76 -2.97 8.91
CA VAL A 192 28.88 -2.47 7.87
C VAL A 192 29.41 -1.14 7.37
N ARG A 193 29.63 -1.00 6.05
CA ARG A 193 30.20 0.17 5.42
C ARG A 193 29.19 0.89 4.52
N GLU A 194 29.48 2.14 4.18
CA GLU A 194 28.62 2.92 3.28
C GLU A 194 28.39 2.28 1.91
N GLU A 195 29.36 1.51 1.38
CA GLU A 195 29.20 0.78 0.11
C GLU A 195 28.07 -0.25 0.16
N PHE A 196 27.88 -0.91 1.31
CA PHE A 196 26.80 -1.88 1.51
C PHE A 196 25.42 -1.19 1.54
N VAL A 197 25.35 0.06 1.96
CA VAL A 197 24.08 0.85 1.94
C VAL A 197 23.61 1.07 0.51
N THR A 198 24.52 1.34 -0.43
CA THR A 198 24.15 1.51 -1.84
C THR A 198 23.62 0.19 -2.45
N GLN A 199 24.32 -0.92 -2.19
CA GLN A 199 23.87 -2.25 -2.62
C GLN A 199 22.55 -2.68 -1.95
N ALA A 200 22.39 -2.32 -0.67
CA ALA A 200 21.17 -2.59 0.09
C ALA A 200 19.95 -1.86 -0.48
N ARG A 201 20.12 -0.63 -0.94
CA ARG A 201 19.08 0.14 -1.60
C ARG A 201 18.56 -0.57 -2.86
N GLU A 202 19.46 -0.96 -3.75
CA GLU A 202 19.13 -1.69 -4.99
C GLU A 202 18.38 -3.01 -4.67
N ARG A 203 18.84 -3.73 -3.64
CA ARG A 203 18.16 -4.94 -3.17
C ARG A 203 16.77 -4.66 -2.61
N ALA A 204 16.60 -3.62 -1.80
CA ALA A 204 15.31 -3.24 -1.23
C ALA A 204 14.28 -2.88 -2.32
N GLU A 205 14.71 -2.19 -3.38
CA GLU A 205 13.87 -1.87 -4.54
C GLU A 205 13.45 -3.14 -5.27
N THR A 206 14.39 -4.05 -5.55
CA THR A 206 14.12 -5.33 -6.21
C THR A 206 13.16 -6.20 -5.38
N ASP A 207 13.35 -6.31 -4.06
CA ASP A 207 12.49 -7.12 -3.21
C ASP A 207 11.07 -6.55 -3.11
N ARG A 208 10.92 -5.22 -3.02
CA ARG A 208 9.61 -4.55 -3.09
C ARG A 208 8.90 -4.86 -4.41
N PHE A 209 9.62 -4.74 -5.52
CA PHE A 209 9.08 -5.06 -6.84
C PHE A 209 8.66 -6.54 -6.92
N ARG A 210 9.48 -7.44 -6.39
CA ARG A 210 9.17 -8.88 -6.32
C ARG A 210 7.89 -9.17 -5.53
N GLU A 211 7.66 -8.49 -4.40
CA GLU A 211 6.43 -8.64 -3.61
C GLU A 211 5.20 -8.15 -4.37
N LEU A 212 5.27 -7.00 -5.03
CA LEU A 212 4.18 -6.47 -5.86
C LEU A 212 3.81 -7.45 -6.99
N ILE A 213 4.80 -8.06 -7.64
CA ILE A 213 4.59 -9.04 -8.71
C ILE A 213 4.00 -10.34 -8.19
N ARG A 214 4.43 -10.84 -7.03
CA ARG A 214 3.86 -12.06 -6.42
C ARG A 214 2.37 -11.95 -6.14
N GLY A 215 1.90 -10.77 -5.72
CA GLY A 215 0.48 -10.50 -5.47
C GLY A 215 -0.34 -10.24 -6.74
N SER A 216 0.28 -10.12 -7.91
CA SER A 216 -0.41 -9.78 -9.16
C SER A 216 -1.02 -10.99 -9.86
N THR A 217 -2.06 -10.75 -10.69
CA THR A 217 -2.69 -11.80 -11.51
C THR A 217 -1.77 -12.27 -12.65
N PRO A 218 -1.93 -13.49 -13.19
CA PRO A 218 -1.13 -13.98 -14.32
C PRO A 218 -1.14 -13.00 -15.51
N HIS A 219 -2.30 -12.47 -15.89
CA HIS A 219 -2.39 -11.51 -16.99
C HIS A 219 -1.69 -10.19 -16.71
N SER A 220 -1.66 -9.73 -15.46
CA SER A 220 -0.89 -8.57 -15.03
C SER A 220 0.61 -8.79 -15.26
N ARG A 221 1.10 -9.98 -14.91
CA ARG A 221 2.49 -10.41 -15.15
C ARG A 221 2.83 -10.51 -16.64
N TYR A 222 1.94 -11.07 -17.46
CA TYR A 222 2.15 -11.15 -18.93
C TYR A 222 2.22 -9.78 -19.59
N VAL A 223 1.45 -8.79 -19.10
CA VAL A 223 1.52 -7.41 -19.60
C VAL A 223 2.87 -6.78 -19.26
N LEU A 224 3.37 -6.96 -18.03
CA LEU A 224 4.71 -6.49 -17.64
C LEU A 224 5.81 -7.20 -18.42
N GLN A 225 5.69 -8.50 -18.63
CA GLN A 225 6.64 -9.29 -19.43
C GLN A 225 6.71 -8.77 -20.86
N ALA A 226 5.56 -8.47 -21.47
CA ALA A 226 5.53 -7.88 -22.81
C ALA A 226 6.24 -6.53 -22.86
N LEU A 227 6.01 -5.68 -21.87
CA LEU A 227 6.66 -4.37 -21.79
C LEU A 227 8.19 -4.51 -21.56
N ALA A 228 8.61 -5.39 -20.66
CA ALA A 228 10.02 -5.66 -20.39
C ALA A 228 10.76 -6.18 -21.65
N MET A 229 10.16 -7.13 -22.36
CA MET A 229 10.73 -7.66 -23.61
C MET A 229 10.87 -6.58 -24.68
N LEU A 230 9.88 -5.70 -24.85
CA LEU A 230 9.97 -4.56 -25.78
C LEU A 230 11.09 -3.61 -25.37
N SER A 231 11.24 -3.32 -24.07
CA SER A 231 12.27 -2.42 -23.55
C SER A 231 13.68 -2.99 -23.73
N ILE A 232 13.87 -4.31 -23.48
CA ILE A 232 15.14 -4.99 -23.72
C ILE A 232 15.51 -4.95 -25.22
N THR A 233 14.55 -5.29 -26.09
CA THR A 233 14.78 -5.27 -27.54
C THR A 233 15.12 -3.88 -28.06
N ALA A 234 14.47 -2.83 -27.52
CA ALA A 234 14.76 -1.46 -27.87
C ALA A 234 16.15 -0.99 -27.40
N ARG A 235 16.61 -1.48 -26.22
CA ARG A 235 17.95 -1.19 -25.70
C ARG A 235 19.06 -1.84 -26.53
N GLU A 236 18.81 -3.00 -27.11
CA GLU A 236 19.74 -3.67 -28.02
C GLU A 236 19.87 -2.99 -29.39
N ASP A 237 18.90 -2.13 -29.74
CA ASP A 237 18.91 -1.36 -30.97
C ASP A 237 19.51 0.03 -30.72
N ASP A 238 20.79 0.21 -31.06
CA ASP A 238 21.59 1.44 -30.88
C ASP A 238 20.93 2.71 -31.48
N THR A 239 19.87 2.56 -32.28
CA THR A 239 19.13 3.68 -32.89
C THR A 239 17.98 4.19 -32.03
N THR A 240 17.67 3.49 -30.93
CA THR A 240 16.52 3.77 -30.08
C THR A 240 16.94 4.53 -28.82
N PRO A 241 16.26 5.62 -28.42
CA PRO A 241 16.58 6.34 -27.19
C PRO A 241 16.42 5.42 -25.96
N ASP A 242 17.36 5.48 -25.03
CA ASP A 242 17.18 4.93 -23.70
C ASP A 242 15.87 5.48 -23.10
N ASN A 243 15.01 4.62 -22.58
CA ASN A 243 13.69 4.99 -22.03
C ASN A 243 12.59 5.25 -23.09
N GLN A 244 12.57 4.54 -24.20
CA GLN A 244 11.46 4.65 -25.15
C GLN A 244 10.15 4.11 -24.54
N GLY A 245 9.07 4.90 -24.62
CA GLY A 245 7.72 4.45 -24.33
C GLY A 245 7.10 3.63 -25.48
N PHE A 246 6.26 2.67 -25.13
CA PHE A 246 5.57 1.81 -26.09
C PHE A 246 4.07 2.06 -26.08
N ARG A 247 3.46 2.14 -27.27
CA ARG A 247 2.00 2.28 -27.41
C ARG A 247 1.28 1.04 -26.86
N THR A 248 0.14 1.23 -26.22
CA THR A 248 -0.70 0.14 -25.69
C THR A 248 -0.93 -0.97 -26.70
N THR A 249 -1.12 -0.64 -27.98
CA THR A 249 -1.36 -1.61 -29.06
C THR A 249 -0.14 -2.51 -29.28
N ARG A 250 1.07 -1.95 -29.23
CA ARG A 250 2.30 -2.72 -29.40
C ARG A 250 2.55 -3.68 -28.24
N ILE A 251 2.27 -3.22 -27.01
CA ILE A 251 2.33 -4.07 -25.81
C ILE A 251 1.30 -5.19 -25.93
N TYR A 252 0.09 -4.88 -26.40
CA TYR A 252 -0.99 -5.86 -26.56
C TYR A 252 -0.63 -6.97 -27.55
N GLU A 253 -0.03 -6.64 -28.69
CA GLU A 253 0.41 -7.62 -29.69
C GLU A 253 1.38 -8.66 -29.11
N LEU A 254 2.36 -8.20 -28.31
CA LEU A 254 3.31 -9.09 -27.66
C LEU A 254 2.68 -9.87 -26.50
N TYR A 255 1.80 -9.23 -25.72
CA TYR A 255 1.01 -9.88 -24.68
C TYR A 255 0.18 -11.05 -25.23
N GLU A 256 -0.48 -10.89 -26.40
CA GLU A 256 -1.21 -12.00 -27.03
C GLU A 256 -0.30 -13.17 -27.44
N GLN A 257 0.94 -12.88 -27.83
CA GLN A 257 1.92 -13.93 -28.11
C GLN A 257 2.31 -14.68 -26.83
N ILE A 258 2.57 -13.97 -25.76
CA ILE A 258 2.87 -14.56 -24.45
C ILE A 258 1.71 -15.43 -23.98
N CYS A 259 0.47 -14.92 -24.01
CA CYS A 259 -0.71 -15.72 -23.63
C CYS A 259 -0.79 -17.04 -24.42
N ARG A 260 -0.53 -17.00 -25.74
CA ARG A 260 -0.51 -18.22 -26.57
C ARG A 260 0.58 -19.21 -26.17
N GLN A 261 1.75 -18.73 -25.78
CA GLN A 261 2.86 -19.57 -25.29
C GLN A 261 2.53 -20.22 -23.95
N GLU A 262 1.87 -19.47 -23.07
CA GLU A 262 1.46 -19.92 -21.73
C GLU A 262 0.13 -20.72 -21.76
N GLY A 263 -0.47 -20.94 -22.94
CA GLY A 263 -1.74 -21.66 -23.06
C GLY A 263 -2.95 -20.97 -22.42
N SER A 264 -2.89 -19.64 -22.31
CA SER A 264 -3.91 -18.80 -21.67
C SER A 264 -4.69 -17.99 -22.72
N ASP A 265 -5.98 -17.80 -22.50
CA ASP A 265 -6.80 -16.94 -23.36
C ASP A 265 -6.46 -15.45 -23.10
N SER A 266 -6.22 -14.68 -24.17
CA SER A 266 -5.90 -13.27 -24.03
C SER A 266 -7.11 -12.44 -23.59
N LEU A 267 -6.89 -11.49 -22.69
CA LEU A 267 -7.88 -10.46 -22.33
C LEU A 267 -8.05 -9.45 -23.46
N SER A 268 -9.15 -8.69 -23.42
CA SER A 268 -9.36 -7.60 -24.38
C SER A 268 -8.35 -6.47 -24.20
N LEU A 269 -8.08 -5.71 -25.28
CA LEU A 269 -7.22 -4.52 -25.24
C LEU A 269 -7.66 -3.51 -24.18
N ARG A 270 -8.98 -3.40 -23.91
CA ARG A 270 -9.51 -2.53 -22.86
C ARG A 270 -9.01 -2.99 -21.49
N ARG A 271 -9.08 -4.29 -21.19
CA ARG A 271 -8.63 -4.84 -19.90
C ARG A 271 -7.12 -4.72 -19.74
N VAL A 272 -6.34 -4.95 -20.79
CA VAL A 272 -4.89 -4.72 -20.77
C VAL A 272 -4.54 -3.25 -20.49
N ARG A 273 -5.31 -2.31 -21.05
CA ARG A 273 -5.17 -0.89 -20.73
C ARG A 273 -5.45 -0.59 -19.25
N ASP A 274 -6.42 -1.27 -18.66
CA ASP A 274 -6.73 -1.11 -17.23
C ASP A 274 -5.60 -1.69 -16.36
N LEU A 275 -5.03 -2.86 -16.71
CA LEU A 275 -3.85 -3.42 -16.05
C LEU A 275 -2.62 -2.49 -16.13
N LEU A 276 -2.38 -1.85 -17.29
CA LEU A 276 -1.31 -0.87 -17.42
C LEU A 276 -1.52 0.37 -16.55
N LYS A 277 -2.77 0.78 -16.30
CA LYS A 277 -3.08 1.84 -15.33
C LYS A 277 -2.85 1.38 -13.87
N GLU A 278 -3.17 0.12 -13.57
CA GLU A 278 -2.87 -0.47 -12.26
C GLU A 278 -1.34 -0.46 -12.02
N HIS A 279 -0.54 -0.84 -13.01
CA HIS A 279 0.92 -0.76 -12.93
C HIS A 279 1.45 0.68 -12.83
N ALA A 280 0.80 1.63 -13.48
CA ALA A 280 1.16 3.04 -13.33
C ALA A 280 0.80 3.59 -11.94
N PHE A 281 -0.29 3.11 -11.36
CA PHE A 281 -0.67 3.45 -9.99
C PHE A 281 0.32 2.91 -8.94
N LEU A 282 0.97 1.79 -9.26
CA LEU A 282 2.01 1.16 -8.41
C LEU A 282 3.42 1.71 -8.66
N ASP A 283 3.56 2.75 -9.48
CA ASP A 283 4.84 3.34 -9.89
C ASP A 283 5.82 2.32 -10.54
N ILE A 284 5.27 1.32 -11.25
CA ILE A 284 6.04 0.35 -12.04
C ILE A 284 6.18 0.84 -13.49
N VAL A 285 5.16 1.55 -13.99
CA VAL A 285 5.06 2.03 -15.37
C VAL A 285 4.72 3.51 -15.38
N GLU A 286 5.43 4.30 -16.15
CA GLU A 286 5.06 5.66 -16.47
C GLU A 286 4.11 5.68 -17.67
N GLN A 287 3.07 6.53 -17.62
CA GLN A 287 2.13 6.74 -18.71
C GLN A 287 2.23 8.17 -19.27
N SER A 288 2.57 8.29 -20.53
CA SER A 288 2.60 9.56 -21.26
C SER A 288 1.50 9.61 -22.32
N ARG A 289 0.64 10.62 -22.25
CA ARG A 289 -0.44 10.80 -23.21
C ARG A 289 0.00 11.75 -24.33
N HIS A 290 -0.07 11.29 -25.55
CA HIS A 290 0.26 12.05 -26.73
C HIS A 290 -0.99 12.39 -27.56
N SER A 291 -1.07 13.62 -28.07
CA SER A 291 -2.08 14.03 -29.05
C SER A 291 -1.43 13.96 -30.44
N GLY A 292 -1.60 12.85 -31.14
CA GLY A 292 -1.23 12.72 -32.53
C GLY A 292 -2.26 13.45 -33.39
N GLY A 293 -1.92 14.50 -34.09
CA GLY A 293 -2.81 15.37 -34.91
C GLY A 293 -4.00 14.65 -35.57
N SER A 294 -4.66 15.28 -36.57
CA SER A 294 -5.90 14.73 -37.16
C SER A 294 -5.77 13.36 -37.85
N ALA A 295 -4.54 12.85 -38.06
CA ALA A 295 -4.27 11.57 -38.72
C ALA A 295 -4.08 10.38 -37.78
N GLU A 296 -3.62 10.57 -36.54
CA GLU A 296 -3.25 9.46 -35.63
C GLU A 296 -4.09 9.34 -34.34
N GLY A 297 -4.93 10.34 -34.05
CA GLY A 297 -5.70 10.38 -32.81
C GLY A 297 -4.83 10.52 -31.56
N SER A 298 -5.44 10.50 -30.37
CA SER A 298 -4.67 10.48 -29.11
C SER A 298 -4.29 9.05 -28.72
N TYR A 299 -3.05 8.84 -28.32
CA TYR A 299 -2.55 7.57 -27.84
C TYR A 299 -1.79 7.72 -26.52
N THR A 300 -1.62 6.60 -25.82
CA THR A 300 -0.85 6.53 -24.58
C THR A 300 0.38 5.64 -24.81
N GLU A 301 1.52 6.12 -24.39
CA GLU A 301 2.77 5.37 -24.32
C GLU A 301 3.05 4.98 -22.86
N HIS A 302 3.71 3.87 -22.71
CA HIS A 302 4.04 3.26 -21.42
C HIS A 302 5.53 2.96 -21.40
N THR A 303 6.21 3.44 -20.34
CA THR A 303 7.63 3.23 -20.11
C THR A 303 7.82 2.50 -18.79
N LEU A 304 8.67 1.48 -18.75
CA LEU A 304 9.07 0.86 -17.50
C LEU A 304 9.89 1.85 -16.67
N LEU A 305 9.59 1.94 -15.38
CA LEU A 305 10.37 2.72 -14.42
C LEU A 305 11.50 1.87 -13.80
N GLU A 306 11.30 0.55 -13.74
CA GLU A 306 12.31 -0.41 -13.29
C GLU A 306 13.19 -0.89 -14.45
N ASP A 307 14.40 -1.39 -14.14
CA ASP A 307 15.27 -1.98 -15.13
C ASP A 307 14.60 -3.20 -15.79
N PRO A 308 14.48 -3.24 -17.13
CA PRO A 308 13.80 -4.33 -17.83
C PRO A 308 14.38 -5.72 -17.55
N ASP A 309 15.68 -5.85 -17.28
CA ASP A 309 16.32 -7.12 -16.94
C ASP A 309 15.91 -7.57 -15.53
N VAL A 310 15.83 -6.65 -14.56
CA VAL A 310 15.31 -6.93 -13.22
C VAL A 310 13.84 -7.39 -13.29
N VAL A 311 13.02 -6.71 -14.09
CA VAL A 311 11.61 -7.10 -14.30
C VAL A 311 11.51 -8.52 -14.84
N LYS A 312 12.31 -8.85 -15.85
CA LYS A 312 12.39 -10.19 -16.47
C LYS A 312 12.78 -11.26 -15.46
N ASP A 313 13.81 -11.01 -14.65
CA ASP A 313 14.31 -11.96 -13.66
C ASP A 313 13.26 -12.21 -12.56
N VAL A 314 12.63 -11.15 -12.03
CA VAL A 314 11.58 -11.26 -11.02
C VAL A 314 10.36 -12.02 -11.55
N LEU A 315 9.97 -11.80 -12.81
CA LEU A 315 8.89 -12.53 -13.44
C LEU A 315 9.21 -14.02 -13.63
N ALA A 316 10.45 -14.36 -13.99
CA ALA A 316 10.90 -15.74 -14.12
C ALA A 316 10.83 -16.49 -12.79
N ASP A 317 11.26 -15.85 -11.69
CA ASP A 317 11.20 -16.42 -10.32
C ASP A 317 9.78 -16.62 -9.78
N THR A 318 8.77 -16.02 -10.43
CA THR A 318 7.38 -16.03 -9.93
C THR A 318 6.48 -17.01 -10.69
N ILE A 319 6.98 -17.62 -11.76
CA ILE A 319 6.23 -18.57 -12.62
C ILE A 319 6.35 -20.03 -12.14
N ASP A 320 7.25 -20.32 -11.19
CA ASP A 320 7.35 -21.59 -10.48
C ASP A 320 6.40 -21.60 -9.25
#